data_833e0c37485abbdab3b103096cc79eca
#
_entry.id   833e0c37485abbdab3b103096cc79eca
#
_cell.length_a   1.000
_cell.length_b   1.000
_cell.length_c   1.000
_cell.angle_alpha   90.00
_cell.angle_beta   90.00
_cell.angle_gamma   90.00
#
_symmetry.space_group_name_H-M   'P 1'
#
loop_
_entity.id
_entity.type
_entity.pdbx_description
1 polymer ?
#
loop_
_entity_poly.entity_id
_entity_poly.type
_entity_poly.pdbx_seq_one_letter_code
_entity_poly.pdbx_strand_id
1 'polypeptide(L)'
;MVSSNRIFRRSRLPRLLSGGLWSSAALFGLSLFVIAPSASYAAGELQKAIDDASEFATVKLGPGLYEGNIVIRKPLTLVATQPSAVIKGDGKGSVVTVESSYVTIEGLEIINSGGEHQTIDSGIAVKNGFNVKIKNNKIHECLFGVNLEKSNNCVVEDNQISSKNLSLGLRGDGIRLW
;
A
#
# COMPACT_ATOMS: atom_id res chain seq x y z
N MET A 1 -37.32 46.64 52.02
CA MET A 1 -37.01 46.01 50.74
C MET A 1 -35.76 45.17 50.90
N VAL A 2 -35.93 43.89 50.77
CA VAL A 2 -35.00 42.86 51.20
C VAL A 2 -33.95 42.60 50.09
N SER A 3 -32.66 42.74 50.44
CA SER A 3 -31.54 42.31 49.60
C SER A 3 -31.03 40.96 50.09
N SER A 4 -31.07 39.94 49.28
CA SER A 4 -30.61 38.59 49.59
C SER A 4 -29.24 38.36 48.96
N ASN A 5 -28.19 38.32 49.79
CA ASN A 5 -26.84 37.86 49.41
C ASN A 5 -26.80 36.34 49.49
N ARG A 6 -26.50 35.64 48.36
CA ARG A 6 -26.16 34.22 48.38
C ARG A 6 -24.65 34.03 48.25
N ILE A 7 -24.09 33.48 49.28
CA ILE A 7 -22.71 33.07 49.41
C ILE A 7 -22.51 31.74 48.66
N PHE A 8 -21.61 31.71 47.69
CA PHE A 8 -21.20 30.46 47.02
C PHE A 8 -20.13 29.74 47.85
N ARG A 9 -20.49 28.61 48.43
CA ARG A 9 -19.54 27.69 49.09
C ARG A 9 -18.78 26.90 48.02
N ARG A 10 -17.45 27.02 48.03
CA ARG A 10 -16.54 26.12 47.31
C ARG A 10 -16.52 24.75 48.01
N SER A 11 -17.02 23.72 47.29
CA SER A 11 -16.84 22.33 47.69
C SER A 11 -15.46 21.83 47.22
N ARG A 12 -14.66 21.38 48.17
CA ARG A 12 -13.40 20.67 47.90
C ARG A 12 -13.71 19.25 47.45
N LEU A 13 -13.16 18.83 46.30
CA LEU A 13 -13.17 17.44 45.86
C LEU A 13 -12.08 16.65 46.61
N PRO A 14 -12.35 15.42 47.04
CA PRO A 14 -11.34 14.57 47.70
C PRO A 14 -10.36 13.98 46.64
N ARG A 15 -9.08 13.96 47.02
CA ARG A 15 -8.04 13.19 46.33
C ARG A 15 -8.31 11.70 46.53
N LEU A 16 -8.60 10.97 45.47
CA LEU A 16 -8.55 9.52 45.47
C LEU A 16 -7.16 9.08 45.02
N LEU A 17 -6.38 8.59 45.95
CA LEU A 17 -5.24 7.72 45.72
C LEU A 17 -5.79 6.31 45.49
N SER A 18 -5.59 5.76 44.32
CA SER A 18 -5.67 4.32 44.12
C SER A 18 -4.66 3.91 43.07
N GLY A 19 -3.59 3.28 43.51
CA GLY A 19 -2.71 2.49 42.68
C GLY A 19 -3.50 1.33 42.13
N GLY A 20 -3.58 1.26 40.82
CA GLY A 20 -4.13 0.14 40.06
C GLY A 20 -3.06 -0.38 39.10
N LEU A 21 -2.64 -1.61 39.30
CA LEU A 21 -1.79 -2.39 38.42
C LEU A 21 -2.38 -2.35 37.01
N TRP A 22 -1.70 -1.72 36.09
CA TRP A 22 -2.03 -1.81 34.69
C TRP A 22 -1.45 -3.11 34.13
N SER A 23 -2.29 -4.10 34.04
CA SER A 23 -2.05 -5.31 33.28
C SER A 23 -1.79 -4.92 31.82
N SER A 24 -0.57 -5.17 31.35
CA SER A 24 -0.19 -4.97 29.94
C SER A 24 -0.89 -6.02 29.08
N ALA A 25 -2.14 -5.75 28.73
CA ALA A 25 -2.75 -6.43 27.60
C ALA A 25 -2.07 -5.88 26.32
N ALA A 26 -1.18 -6.66 25.74
CA ALA A 26 -0.65 -6.39 24.42
C ALA A 26 -1.81 -6.46 23.40
N LEU A 27 -2.41 -5.32 23.15
CA LEU A 27 -3.29 -5.13 22.00
C LEU A 27 -2.40 -5.23 20.76
N PHE A 28 -2.46 -6.35 20.07
CA PHE A 28 -2.03 -6.45 18.68
C PHE A 28 -2.93 -5.52 17.85
N GLY A 29 -2.63 -4.24 17.91
CA GLY A 29 -3.29 -3.24 17.11
C GLY A 29 -2.90 -3.45 15.65
N LEU A 30 -3.85 -3.88 14.82
CA LEU A 30 -3.72 -3.82 13.37
C LEU A 30 -3.46 -2.36 13.00
N SER A 31 -2.19 -2.03 12.72
CA SER A 31 -1.79 -0.67 12.37
C SER A 31 -2.40 -0.30 11.02
N LEU A 32 -3.38 0.58 11.03
CA LEU A 32 -4.00 1.13 9.83
C LEU A 32 -3.23 2.40 9.44
N PHE A 33 -2.45 2.31 8.38
CA PHE A 33 -1.76 3.46 7.81
C PHE A 33 -2.58 4.03 6.65
N VAL A 34 -3.08 5.25 6.79
CA VAL A 34 -3.87 5.94 5.77
C VAL A 34 -3.06 7.12 5.24
N ILE A 35 -2.75 7.10 3.95
CA ILE A 35 -2.19 8.26 3.27
C ILE A 35 -3.35 9.19 2.87
N ALA A 36 -3.33 10.42 3.37
CA ALA A 36 -4.35 11.42 3.07
C ALA A 36 -4.39 11.77 1.57
N PRO A 37 -5.55 12.09 1.00
CA PRO A 37 -5.64 12.44 -0.41
C PRO A 37 -4.89 13.76 -0.69
N SER A 38 -3.90 13.71 -1.55
CA SER A 38 -3.31 14.88 -2.20
C SER A 38 -3.25 14.64 -3.71
N ALA A 39 -3.16 15.70 -4.49
CA ALA A 39 -3.19 15.58 -5.95
C ALA A 39 -1.95 14.84 -6.51
N SER A 40 -0.81 14.89 -5.81
CA SER A 40 0.44 14.22 -6.19
C SER A 40 1.30 14.00 -4.95
N TYR A 41 1.98 12.86 -4.90
CA TYR A 41 2.94 12.49 -3.87
C TYR A 41 4.32 12.38 -4.51
N ALA A 42 5.31 13.01 -3.90
CA ALA A 42 6.67 13.00 -4.42
C ALA A 42 7.27 11.59 -4.44
N ALA A 43 8.23 11.41 -5.34
CA ALA A 43 8.97 10.16 -5.42
C ALA A 43 9.56 9.77 -4.04
N GLY A 44 9.31 8.53 -3.62
CA GLY A 44 9.79 7.98 -2.34
C GLY A 44 8.85 8.16 -1.14
N GLU A 45 7.84 9.01 -1.19
CA GLU A 45 6.88 9.14 -0.07
C GLU A 45 6.09 7.86 0.16
N LEU A 46 5.63 7.20 -0.91
CA LEU A 46 4.95 5.92 -0.81
C LEU A 46 5.90 4.82 -0.31
N GLN A 47 7.15 4.80 -0.81
CA GLN A 47 8.16 3.85 -0.32
C GLN A 47 8.39 4.03 1.17
N LYS A 48 8.55 5.27 1.63
CA LYS A 48 8.72 5.55 3.06
C LYS A 48 7.52 5.06 3.89
N ALA A 49 6.30 5.29 3.43
CA ALA A 49 5.10 4.82 4.10
C ALA A 49 5.03 3.29 4.19
N ILE A 50 5.47 2.59 3.13
CA ILE A 50 5.59 1.13 3.11
C ILE A 50 6.67 0.66 4.11
N ASP A 51 7.82 1.35 4.15
CA ASP A 51 8.92 0.99 5.03
C ASP A 51 8.61 1.25 6.51
N ASP A 52 7.87 2.31 6.82
CA ASP A 52 7.43 2.66 8.18
C ASP A 52 6.27 1.78 8.68
N ALA A 53 5.50 1.15 7.78
CA ALA A 53 4.38 0.29 8.14
C ALA A 53 4.85 -0.96 8.90
N SER A 54 4.08 -1.44 9.86
CA SER A 54 4.32 -2.72 10.53
C SER A 54 4.06 -3.89 9.59
N GLU A 55 4.63 -5.06 9.89
CA GLU A 55 4.25 -6.29 9.19
C GLU A 55 2.75 -6.55 9.31
N PHE A 56 2.17 -7.09 8.25
CA PHE A 56 0.73 -7.34 8.11
C PHE A 56 -0.17 -6.09 8.20
N ALA A 57 0.42 -4.89 8.21
CA ALA A 57 -0.36 -3.65 8.16
C ALA A 57 -1.09 -3.49 6.81
N THR A 58 -2.14 -2.67 6.84
CA THR A 58 -2.83 -2.22 5.64
C THR A 58 -2.44 -0.78 5.32
N VAL A 59 -1.73 -0.58 4.22
CA VAL A 59 -1.39 0.74 3.66
C VAL A 59 -2.52 1.12 2.69
N LYS A 60 -3.29 2.13 3.04
CA LYS A 60 -4.41 2.61 2.24
C LYS A 60 -4.02 3.85 1.43
N LEU A 61 -4.18 3.77 0.12
CA LEU A 61 -3.92 4.88 -0.79
C LEU A 61 -5.22 5.58 -1.14
N GLY A 62 -5.26 6.90 -0.91
CA GLY A 62 -6.32 7.75 -1.42
C GLY A 62 -6.17 8.02 -2.93
N PRO A 63 -7.15 8.68 -3.57
CA PRO A 63 -7.02 9.15 -4.94
C PRO A 63 -5.79 10.06 -5.07
N GLY A 64 -5.00 9.88 -6.11
CA GLY A 64 -3.80 10.69 -6.36
C GLY A 64 -2.73 9.97 -7.15
N LEU A 65 -1.72 10.71 -7.55
CA LEU A 65 -0.56 10.21 -8.29
C LEU A 65 0.61 9.98 -7.32
N TYR A 66 1.07 8.74 -7.21
CA TYR A 66 2.21 8.31 -6.40
C TYR A 66 3.38 8.05 -7.36
N GLU A 67 4.39 8.92 -7.36
CA GLU A 67 5.50 8.82 -8.29
C GLU A 67 6.64 7.93 -7.76
N GLY A 68 7.28 7.23 -8.68
CA GLY A 68 8.44 6.36 -8.44
C GLY A 68 8.10 4.88 -8.27
N ASN A 69 9.14 4.06 -8.41
CA ASN A 69 9.03 2.63 -8.21
C ASN A 69 9.04 2.31 -6.72
N ILE A 70 8.36 1.23 -6.34
CA ILE A 70 8.29 0.78 -4.95
C ILE A 70 8.72 -0.67 -4.80
N VAL A 71 9.27 -1.00 -3.62
CA VAL A 71 9.67 -2.36 -3.25
C VAL A 71 9.02 -2.74 -1.92
N ILE A 72 8.32 -3.87 -1.90
CA ILE A 72 7.65 -4.40 -0.72
C ILE A 72 8.46 -5.57 -0.18
N ARG A 73 9.10 -5.41 1.00
CA ARG A 73 9.99 -6.40 1.62
C ARG A 73 9.43 -7.04 2.89
N LYS A 74 8.18 -6.79 3.19
CA LYS A 74 7.47 -7.34 4.36
C LYS A 74 6.03 -7.71 4.02
N PRO A 75 5.42 -8.63 4.76
CA PRO A 75 4.00 -8.93 4.60
C PRO A 75 3.16 -7.68 4.84
N LEU A 76 2.32 -7.27 3.89
CA LEU A 76 1.37 -6.17 4.04
C LEU A 76 0.26 -6.19 2.99
N THR A 77 -0.75 -5.39 3.19
CA THR A 77 -1.79 -5.10 2.20
C THR A 77 -1.63 -3.67 1.70
N LEU A 78 -1.47 -3.50 0.40
CA LEU A 78 -1.48 -2.21 -0.29
C LEU A 78 -2.79 -2.10 -1.06
N VAL A 79 -3.66 -1.16 -0.68
CA VAL A 79 -5.02 -1.09 -1.23
C VAL A 79 -5.45 0.34 -1.52
N ALA A 80 -6.11 0.54 -2.66
CA ALA A 80 -6.78 1.79 -2.97
C ALA A 80 -8.07 1.94 -2.14
N THR A 81 -8.30 3.10 -1.55
CA THR A 81 -9.57 3.40 -0.86
C THR A 81 -10.69 3.77 -1.82
N GLN A 82 -10.33 4.25 -3.00
CA GLN A 82 -11.22 4.65 -4.08
C GLN A 82 -10.50 4.44 -5.42
N PRO A 83 -11.20 4.36 -6.54
CA PRO A 83 -10.60 4.46 -7.87
C PRO A 83 -9.71 5.70 -8.00
N SER A 84 -8.69 5.66 -8.85
CA SER A 84 -7.76 6.77 -9.12
C SER A 84 -6.59 6.92 -8.15
N ALA A 85 -6.23 5.88 -7.40
CA ALA A 85 -4.91 5.77 -6.79
C ALA A 85 -3.93 5.21 -7.84
N VAL A 86 -3.07 6.04 -8.38
CA VAL A 86 -2.17 5.74 -9.49
C VAL A 86 -0.72 5.66 -9.00
N ILE A 87 -0.06 4.52 -9.18
CA ILE A 87 1.38 4.38 -8.99
C ILE A 87 2.05 4.48 -10.35
N LYS A 88 2.84 5.53 -10.54
CA LYS A 88 3.55 5.79 -11.81
C LYS A 88 5.04 5.56 -11.63
N GLY A 89 5.56 4.53 -12.29
CA GLY A 89 6.99 4.26 -12.31
C GLY A 89 7.79 5.36 -13.00
N ASP A 90 9.09 5.35 -12.79
CA ASP A 90 10.05 6.30 -13.38
C ASP A 90 10.47 5.94 -14.82
N GLY A 91 9.85 4.91 -15.41
CA GLY A 91 10.19 4.40 -16.74
C GLY A 91 11.40 3.47 -16.76
N LYS A 92 11.83 2.97 -15.61
CA LYS A 92 12.93 1.99 -15.47
C LYS A 92 12.49 0.83 -14.59
N GLY A 93 12.87 -0.40 -14.94
CA GLY A 93 12.54 -1.57 -14.16
C GLY A 93 11.05 -1.77 -13.93
N SER A 94 10.70 -2.54 -12.92
CA SER A 94 9.32 -2.81 -12.53
C SER A 94 8.78 -1.72 -11.59
N VAL A 95 7.49 -1.36 -11.74
CA VAL A 95 6.88 -0.29 -10.94
C VAL A 95 6.70 -0.73 -9.49
N VAL A 96 6.15 -1.92 -9.29
CA VAL A 96 5.98 -2.53 -7.96
C VAL A 96 6.77 -3.84 -7.93
N THR A 97 7.76 -3.92 -7.04
CA THR A 97 8.50 -5.16 -6.80
C THR A 97 8.12 -5.72 -5.43
N VAL A 98 7.71 -6.98 -5.40
CA VAL A 98 7.38 -7.72 -4.18
C VAL A 98 8.48 -8.73 -3.91
N GLU A 99 9.20 -8.56 -2.82
CA GLU A 99 10.27 -9.44 -2.32
C GLU A 99 9.87 -10.05 -0.96
N SER A 100 8.61 -10.34 -0.79
CA SER A 100 8.04 -10.87 0.44
C SER A 100 6.86 -11.80 0.16
N SER A 101 6.47 -12.56 1.17
CA SER A 101 5.27 -13.38 1.17
C SER A 101 4.09 -12.67 1.85
N TYR A 102 2.88 -13.20 1.66
CA TYR A 102 1.66 -12.67 2.29
C TYR A 102 1.39 -11.20 1.97
N VAL A 103 1.66 -10.78 0.73
CA VAL A 103 1.38 -9.43 0.23
C VAL A 103 0.08 -9.43 -0.56
N THR A 104 -0.75 -8.41 -0.34
CA THR A 104 -1.92 -8.15 -1.17
C THR A 104 -1.79 -6.78 -1.84
N ILE A 105 -2.04 -6.71 -3.16
CA ILE A 105 -2.08 -5.47 -3.95
C ILE A 105 -3.46 -5.40 -4.60
N GLU A 106 -4.24 -4.36 -4.25
CA GLU A 106 -5.65 -4.30 -4.66
C GLU A 106 -6.12 -2.91 -5.06
N GLY A 107 -6.87 -2.86 -6.16
CA GLY A 107 -7.63 -1.68 -6.59
C GLY A 107 -6.81 -0.51 -7.12
N LEU A 108 -5.55 -0.73 -7.46
CA LEU A 108 -4.60 0.30 -7.89
C LEU A 108 -4.53 0.41 -9.41
N GLU A 109 -4.22 1.61 -9.90
CA GLU A 109 -3.75 1.83 -11.25
C GLU A 109 -2.22 1.89 -11.25
N ILE A 110 -1.55 1.06 -12.07
CA ILE A 110 -0.10 0.91 -12.08
C ILE A 110 0.40 1.12 -13.50
N ILE A 111 1.28 2.10 -13.69
CA ILE A 111 1.69 2.55 -15.01
C ILE A 111 3.19 2.82 -15.14
N ASN A 112 3.67 2.79 -16.39
CA ASN A 112 4.97 3.29 -16.79
C ASN A 112 6.17 2.50 -16.23
N SER A 113 6.18 1.15 -16.45
CA SER A 113 7.39 0.36 -16.21
C SER A 113 8.52 0.75 -17.18
N GLY A 114 9.71 0.23 -16.95
CA GLY A 114 10.79 0.23 -17.93
C GLY A 114 10.42 -0.50 -19.23
N GLY A 115 11.40 -0.63 -20.11
CA GLY A 115 11.23 -1.25 -21.43
C GLY A 115 12.18 -2.41 -21.71
N GLU A 116 12.89 -2.91 -20.69
CA GLU A 116 13.92 -3.92 -20.86
C GLU A 116 13.37 -5.33 -20.71
N HIS A 117 13.51 -6.13 -21.78
CA HIS A 117 13.10 -7.54 -21.79
C HIS A 117 13.99 -8.42 -20.92
N GLN A 118 15.27 -8.09 -20.78
CA GLN A 118 16.23 -8.89 -20.02
C GLN A 118 15.94 -8.84 -18.53
N THR A 119 15.48 -7.70 -18.03
CA THR A 119 15.12 -7.48 -16.62
C THR A 119 13.64 -7.73 -16.35
N ILE A 120 12.86 -8.02 -17.40
CA ILE A 120 11.41 -8.29 -17.34
C ILE A 120 10.68 -7.14 -16.64
N ASP A 121 10.86 -5.90 -17.18
CA ASP A 121 10.30 -4.69 -16.59
C ASP A 121 8.76 -4.74 -16.58
N SER A 122 8.20 -4.93 -15.40
CA SER A 122 6.79 -5.26 -15.20
C SER A 122 6.03 -4.15 -14.48
N GLY A 123 4.70 -4.15 -14.60
CA GLY A 123 3.85 -3.39 -13.69
C GLY A 123 4.02 -3.89 -12.26
N ILE A 124 3.89 -5.21 -12.07
CA ILE A 124 4.15 -5.88 -10.77
C ILE A 124 5.09 -7.05 -10.99
N ALA A 125 6.22 -7.08 -10.29
CA ALA A 125 7.14 -8.20 -10.23
C ALA A 125 7.14 -8.82 -8.83
N VAL A 126 6.86 -10.13 -8.72
CA VAL A 126 6.94 -10.89 -7.48
C VAL A 126 8.14 -11.82 -7.57
N LYS A 127 9.03 -11.76 -6.60
CA LYS A 127 10.24 -12.57 -6.53
C LYS A 127 10.26 -13.41 -5.25
N ASN A 128 10.33 -14.73 -5.41
CA ASN A 128 10.34 -15.69 -4.31
C ASN A 128 9.15 -15.52 -3.33
N GLY A 129 7.98 -15.09 -3.84
CA GLY A 129 6.79 -14.83 -3.03
C GLY A 129 5.98 -16.10 -2.76
N PHE A 130 5.33 -16.13 -1.60
CA PHE A 130 4.34 -17.14 -1.24
C PHE A 130 3.06 -16.46 -0.75
N ASN A 131 1.88 -16.96 -1.17
CA ASN A 131 0.59 -16.34 -0.82
C ASN A 131 0.47 -14.85 -1.19
N VAL A 132 0.95 -14.46 -2.37
CA VAL A 132 0.77 -13.09 -2.86
C VAL A 132 -0.54 -12.99 -3.64
N LYS A 133 -1.31 -11.94 -3.39
CA LYS A 133 -2.59 -11.67 -4.06
C LYS A 133 -2.52 -10.36 -4.83
N ILE A 134 -2.83 -10.40 -6.12
CA ILE A 134 -2.87 -9.24 -7.03
C ILE A 134 -4.25 -9.22 -7.64
N LYS A 135 -5.12 -8.29 -7.21
CA LYS A 135 -6.51 -8.32 -7.63
C LYS A 135 -7.11 -6.93 -7.86
N ASN A 136 -8.07 -6.87 -8.78
CA ASN A 136 -8.80 -5.64 -9.10
C ASN A 136 -7.90 -4.45 -9.49
N ASN A 137 -6.69 -4.68 -10.03
CA ASN A 137 -5.79 -3.62 -10.46
C ASN A 137 -5.94 -3.33 -11.96
N LYS A 138 -5.60 -2.11 -12.35
CA LYS A 138 -5.45 -1.70 -13.73
C LYS A 138 -3.97 -1.47 -14.02
N ILE A 139 -3.37 -2.32 -14.83
CA ILE A 139 -1.93 -2.29 -15.15
C ILE A 139 -1.80 -1.98 -16.63
N HIS A 140 -1.19 -0.85 -16.96
CA HIS A 140 -1.02 -0.47 -18.37
C HIS A 140 0.23 0.39 -18.60
N GLU A 141 0.59 0.59 -19.85
CA GLU A 141 1.88 1.22 -20.22
C GLU A 141 3.08 0.54 -19.55
N CYS A 142 2.97 -0.76 -19.29
CA CYS A 142 4.04 -1.60 -18.76
C CYS A 142 4.48 -2.59 -19.82
N LEU A 143 5.78 -2.92 -19.87
CA LEU A 143 6.27 -3.88 -20.86
C LEU A 143 5.68 -5.27 -20.59
N PHE A 144 5.82 -5.76 -19.36
CA PHE A 144 5.10 -6.91 -18.84
C PHE A 144 4.05 -6.44 -17.81
N GLY A 145 2.92 -7.15 -17.73
CA GLY A 145 1.91 -6.83 -16.75
C GLY A 145 2.30 -7.30 -15.34
N VAL A 146 2.17 -8.60 -15.08
CA VAL A 146 2.56 -9.26 -13.83
C VAL A 146 3.60 -10.33 -14.12
N ASN A 147 4.73 -10.30 -13.40
CA ASN A 147 5.75 -11.32 -13.45
C ASN A 147 5.85 -12.03 -12.10
N LEU A 148 5.69 -13.37 -12.09
CA LEU A 148 5.85 -14.22 -10.90
C LEU A 148 7.09 -15.08 -11.07
N GLU A 149 8.18 -14.71 -10.40
CA GLU A 149 9.45 -15.41 -10.41
C GLU A 149 9.58 -16.29 -9.16
N LYS A 150 9.76 -17.60 -9.33
CA LYS A 150 9.95 -18.58 -8.24
C LYS A 150 8.94 -18.40 -7.09
N SER A 151 7.70 -18.11 -7.45
CA SER A 151 6.64 -17.76 -6.51
C SER A 151 5.56 -18.82 -6.48
N ASN A 152 5.00 -19.10 -5.29
CA ASN A 152 4.04 -20.19 -5.10
C ASN A 152 2.77 -19.70 -4.44
N ASN A 153 1.66 -20.38 -4.73
CA ASN A 153 0.34 -20.11 -4.16
C ASN A 153 -0.09 -18.64 -4.34
N CYS A 154 0.28 -18.03 -5.48
CA CYS A 154 -0.09 -16.65 -5.81
C CYS A 154 -1.43 -16.63 -6.55
N VAL A 155 -2.21 -15.58 -6.32
CA VAL A 155 -3.50 -15.34 -6.96
C VAL A 155 -3.41 -14.05 -7.77
N VAL A 156 -3.73 -14.10 -9.05
CA VAL A 156 -3.84 -12.95 -9.95
C VAL A 156 -5.23 -12.99 -10.57
N GLU A 157 -6.14 -12.14 -10.08
CA GLU A 157 -7.55 -12.18 -10.48
C GLU A 157 -8.13 -10.77 -10.68
N ASP A 158 -9.10 -10.67 -11.57
CA ASP A 158 -9.88 -9.44 -11.85
C ASP A 158 -9.01 -8.22 -12.19
N ASN A 159 -7.83 -8.42 -12.78
CA ASN A 159 -6.95 -7.34 -13.21
C ASN A 159 -7.18 -7.00 -14.68
N GLN A 160 -7.17 -5.71 -15.01
CA GLN A 160 -7.09 -5.22 -16.37
C GLN A 160 -5.63 -5.00 -16.73
N ILE A 161 -5.10 -5.75 -17.70
CA ILE A 161 -3.70 -5.66 -18.09
C ILE A 161 -3.57 -5.32 -19.57
N SER A 162 -2.79 -4.29 -19.88
CA SER A 162 -2.41 -3.94 -21.24
C SER A 162 -0.94 -3.53 -21.30
N SER A 163 -0.27 -3.92 -22.37
CA SER A 163 1.14 -3.61 -22.59
C SER A 163 1.32 -2.18 -23.12
N LYS A 164 2.58 -1.73 -23.18
CA LYS A 164 3.00 -0.52 -23.90
C LYS A 164 2.55 -0.57 -25.37
N ASN A 165 2.32 0.60 -25.95
CA ASN A 165 2.01 0.69 -27.38
C ASN A 165 3.26 0.47 -28.23
N LEU A 166 3.67 -0.80 -28.35
CA LEU A 166 4.82 -1.27 -29.13
C LEU A 166 4.34 -2.18 -30.26
N SER A 167 5.21 -2.42 -31.25
CA SER A 167 4.96 -3.46 -32.25
C SER A 167 4.82 -4.83 -31.58
N LEU A 168 4.04 -5.74 -32.19
CA LEU A 168 3.66 -7.01 -31.57
C LEU A 168 4.86 -7.84 -31.06
N GLY A 169 5.96 -7.84 -31.83
CA GLY A 169 7.17 -8.60 -31.47
C GLY A 169 7.99 -7.99 -30.33
N LEU A 170 7.66 -6.77 -29.88
CA LEU A 170 8.33 -6.06 -28.80
C LEU A 170 7.47 -5.95 -27.52
N ARG A 171 6.25 -6.49 -27.55
CA ARG A 171 5.37 -6.50 -26.37
C ARG A 171 5.74 -7.66 -25.45
N GLY A 172 5.73 -7.39 -24.16
CA GLY A 172 5.83 -8.44 -23.16
C GLY A 172 4.48 -9.12 -22.86
N ASP A 173 4.53 -10.17 -22.07
CA ASP A 173 3.35 -10.93 -21.67
C ASP A 173 2.48 -10.15 -20.68
N GLY A 174 1.16 -10.39 -20.71
CA GLY A 174 0.26 -9.87 -19.70
C GLY A 174 0.56 -10.45 -18.32
N ILE A 175 0.73 -11.77 -18.24
CA ILE A 175 1.14 -12.49 -17.02
C ILE A 175 2.24 -13.48 -17.42
N ARG A 176 3.34 -13.47 -16.69
CA ARG A 176 4.48 -14.35 -16.88
C ARG A 176 4.77 -15.15 -15.61
N LEU A 177 5.05 -16.43 -15.76
CA LEU A 177 5.34 -17.39 -14.68
C LEU A 177 6.63 -18.14 -15.01
N TRP A 178 7.56 -18.27 -14.07
CA TRP A 178 8.80 -19.05 -14.27
C TRP A 178 9.56 -19.35 -12.96
#